data_98b860f1bbbbeffe031bd2355078af34
#
_entry.id   98b860f1bbbbeffe031bd2355078af34
#
_cell.length_a   1.000
_cell.length_b   1.000
_cell.length_c   1.000
_cell.angle_alpha   90.00
_cell.angle_beta   90.00
_cell.angle_gamma   90.00
#
_symmetry.space_group_name_H-M   'P 1'
#
loop_
_entity.id
_entity.type
_entity.pdbx_description
1 polymer ?
#
loop_
_entity_poly.entity_id
_entity_poly.type
_entity_poly.pdbx_seq_one_letter_code
_entity_poly.pdbx_strand_id
1 'polypeptide(L)'
;MSPIAHIVDDDEAIRDALTWLFRSRHVDSRAWPSAEAFLVDWRGDLRGCLVLDVRMGGMSGLQLFDLLSERGSRLPVIFLSGHGDIPLAVAAVKKGAFDFVEKPFNDNELVDRVIRAMQFDASRKAPGPNAAATTARLNLLTPREREVRAKLARGKLNK
;
A
#
# COMPACT_ATOMS: atom_id res chain seq x y z
N MET A 1 13.50 -2.22 -9.95
CA MET A 1 12.97 -3.38 -9.20
C MET A 1 11.59 -3.74 -9.72
N SER A 2 11.33 -5.02 -9.86
CA SER A 2 10.04 -5.47 -10.37
C SER A 2 8.93 -5.27 -9.35
N PRO A 3 7.73 -4.89 -9.80
CA PRO A 3 6.61 -4.72 -8.87
C PRO A 3 6.10 -6.06 -8.36
N ILE A 4 5.88 -6.14 -7.07
CA ILE A 4 5.28 -7.31 -6.44
C ILE A 4 4.29 -6.87 -5.37
N ALA A 5 3.46 -7.81 -4.91
CA ALA A 5 2.63 -7.59 -3.74
C ALA A 5 3.44 -8.02 -2.51
N HIS A 6 3.71 -7.08 -1.62
CA HIS A 6 4.45 -7.35 -0.38
C HIS A 6 3.42 -7.64 0.70
N ILE A 7 3.45 -8.83 1.28
CA ILE A 7 2.45 -9.27 2.26
C ILE A 7 3.07 -9.26 3.64
N VAL A 8 2.48 -8.53 4.57
CA VAL A 8 2.95 -8.50 5.96
C VAL A 8 1.77 -8.83 6.87
N ASP A 9 1.79 -10.02 7.44
CA ASP A 9 0.73 -10.52 8.31
C ASP A 9 1.36 -11.58 9.22
N ASP A 10 1.02 -11.57 10.50
CA ASP A 10 1.59 -12.53 11.44
C ASP A 10 0.89 -13.88 11.43
N ASP A 11 -0.21 -14.01 10.69
CA ASP A 11 -0.94 -15.27 10.55
C ASP A 11 -0.42 -16.03 9.34
N GLU A 12 0.23 -17.18 9.59
CA GLU A 12 0.79 -17.99 8.52
C GLU A 12 -0.28 -18.43 7.52
N ALA A 13 -1.47 -18.78 8.01
CA ALA A 13 -2.55 -19.22 7.13
C ALA A 13 -2.95 -18.12 6.14
N ILE A 14 -2.98 -16.87 6.61
CA ILE A 14 -3.28 -15.74 5.74
C ILE A 14 -2.16 -15.53 4.73
N ARG A 15 -0.90 -15.58 5.19
CA ARG A 15 0.24 -15.42 4.26
C ARG A 15 0.20 -16.48 3.16
N ASP A 16 -0.05 -17.73 3.52
CA ASP A 16 -0.10 -18.82 2.55
C ASP A 16 -1.27 -18.65 1.59
N ALA A 17 -2.44 -18.29 2.12
CA ALA A 17 -3.62 -18.10 1.29
C ALA A 17 -3.42 -16.97 0.29
N LEU A 18 -2.84 -15.86 0.73
CA LEU A 18 -2.60 -14.72 -0.14
C LEU A 18 -1.54 -15.03 -1.19
N THR A 19 -0.48 -15.72 -0.79
CA THR A 19 0.58 -16.10 -1.73
C THR A 19 0.00 -16.97 -2.84
N TRP A 20 -0.82 -17.95 -2.46
CA TRP A 20 -1.46 -18.82 -3.44
C TRP A 20 -2.42 -18.05 -4.34
N LEU A 21 -3.24 -17.19 -3.74
CA LEU A 21 -4.22 -16.40 -4.47
C LEU A 21 -3.52 -15.52 -5.52
N PHE A 22 -2.50 -14.79 -5.11
CA PHE A 22 -1.80 -13.89 -6.02
C PHE A 22 -1.11 -14.66 -7.12
N ARG A 23 -0.49 -15.79 -6.80
CA ARG A 23 0.13 -16.63 -7.82
C ARG A 23 -0.90 -17.10 -8.85
N SER A 24 -2.09 -17.47 -8.40
CA SER A 24 -3.14 -17.94 -9.31
C SER A 24 -3.64 -16.83 -10.24
N ARG A 25 -3.36 -15.58 -9.91
CA ARG A 25 -3.75 -14.43 -10.72
C ARG A 25 -2.55 -13.77 -11.39
N HIS A 26 -1.42 -14.46 -11.42
CA HIS A 26 -0.19 -13.98 -12.06
C HIS A 26 0.35 -12.71 -11.43
N VAL A 27 0.14 -12.54 -10.14
CA VAL A 27 0.72 -11.46 -9.36
C VAL A 27 1.86 -12.03 -8.53
N ASP A 28 3.07 -11.56 -8.75
CA ASP A 28 4.22 -11.97 -7.95
C ASP A 28 4.07 -11.39 -6.55
N SER A 29 4.49 -12.16 -5.56
CA SER A 29 4.36 -11.72 -4.18
C SER A 29 5.52 -12.23 -3.32
N ARG A 30 5.67 -11.61 -2.16
CA ARG A 30 6.59 -12.05 -1.13
C ARG A 30 5.95 -11.74 0.21
N ALA A 31 6.20 -12.58 1.22
CA ALA A 31 5.50 -12.47 2.49
C ALA A 31 6.48 -12.42 3.65
N TRP A 32 6.10 -11.67 4.68
CA TRP A 32 6.88 -11.52 5.92
C TRP A 32 5.95 -11.75 7.10
N PRO A 33 6.48 -12.36 8.20
CA PRO A 33 5.64 -12.67 9.36
C PRO A 33 5.45 -11.50 10.31
N SER A 34 6.16 -10.39 10.10
CA SER A 34 6.08 -9.26 11.01
C SER A 34 6.53 -7.99 10.32
N ALA A 35 6.15 -6.86 10.91
CA ALA A 35 6.62 -5.55 10.45
C ALA A 35 8.13 -5.45 10.56
N GLU A 36 8.68 -5.96 11.67
CA GLU A 36 10.12 -5.93 11.89
C GLU A 36 10.88 -6.70 10.81
N ALA A 37 10.37 -7.89 10.44
CA ALA A 37 11.00 -8.67 9.39
C ALA A 37 10.96 -7.95 8.06
N PHE A 38 9.85 -7.29 7.76
CA PHE A 38 9.71 -6.53 6.52
C PHE A 38 10.72 -5.37 6.50
N LEU A 39 10.89 -4.68 7.63
CA LEU A 39 11.81 -3.54 7.69
C LEU A 39 13.27 -3.93 7.43
N VAL A 40 13.65 -5.15 7.78
CA VAL A 40 15.01 -5.64 7.48
C VAL A 40 15.26 -5.63 5.98
N ASP A 41 14.25 -5.96 5.19
CA ASP A 41 14.37 -6.06 3.73
C ASP A 41 13.89 -4.81 3.00
N TRP A 42 13.33 -3.84 3.72
CA TRP A 42 12.73 -2.67 3.08
C TRP A 42 13.79 -1.80 2.42
N ARG A 43 13.43 -1.30 1.25
CA ARG A 43 14.22 -0.31 0.51
C ARG A 43 13.29 0.75 -0.04
N GLY A 44 13.79 1.93 -0.23
CA GLY A 44 12.99 3.04 -0.75
C GLY A 44 12.56 2.88 -2.20
N ASP A 45 13.16 1.95 -2.94
CA ASP A 45 12.84 1.71 -4.34
C ASP A 45 11.90 0.54 -4.59
N LEU A 46 11.29 -0.01 -3.55
CA LEU A 46 10.33 -1.11 -3.73
C LEU A 46 9.15 -0.66 -4.57
N ARG A 47 8.67 -1.58 -5.43
CA ARG A 47 7.58 -1.32 -6.35
C ARG A 47 6.45 -2.32 -6.12
N GLY A 48 5.26 -1.92 -6.49
CA GLY A 48 4.07 -2.75 -6.38
C GLY A 48 3.13 -2.21 -5.33
N CYS A 49 2.78 -3.03 -4.35
CA CYS A 49 1.97 -2.57 -3.22
C CYS A 49 2.30 -3.36 -1.97
N LEU A 50 1.89 -2.83 -0.83
CA LEU A 50 2.04 -3.47 0.47
C LEU A 50 0.66 -3.87 0.98
N VAL A 51 0.47 -5.16 1.24
CA VAL A 51 -0.76 -5.69 1.86
C VAL A 51 -0.41 -5.94 3.32
N LEU A 52 -1.02 -5.17 4.21
CA LEU A 52 -0.53 -5.02 5.58
C LEU A 52 -1.65 -5.24 6.59
N ASP A 53 -1.45 -6.20 7.48
CA ASP A 53 -2.40 -6.43 8.57
C ASP A 53 -2.35 -5.26 9.56
N VAL A 54 -3.51 -4.80 10.01
CA VAL A 54 -3.61 -3.70 10.96
C VAL A 54 -2.99 -4.10 12.30
N ARG A 55 -3.28 -5.31 12.78
CA ARG A 55 -2.80 -5.77 14.08
C ARG A 55 -1.86 -6.94 13.95
N MET A 56 -0.69 -6.78 14.55
CA MET A 56 0.30 -7.85 14.61
C MET A 56 0.99 -7.77 15.95
N GLY A 57 1.59 -8.88 16.39
CA GLY A 57 2.43 -8.86 17.56
C GLY A 57 3.64 -7.97 17.31
N GLY A 58 4.11 -7.28 18.34
CA GLY A 58 5.18 -6.31 18.17
C GLY A 58 4.69 -5.05 17.50
N MET A 59 5.41 -4.61 16.48
CA MET A 59 5.00 -3.42 15.74
C MET A 59 3.70 -3.70 14.99
N SER A 60 2.71 -2.83 15.15
CA SER A 60 1.45 -2.96 14.43
C SER A 60 1.60 -2.51 12.98
N GLY A 61 0.62 -2.89 12.15
CA GLY A 61 0.60 -2.40 10.77
C GLY A 61 0.50 -0.90 10.69
N LEU A 62 -0.26 -0.29 11.60
CA LEU A 62 -0.38 1.17 11.61
C LEU A 62 0.95 1.84 11.94
N GLN A 63 1.69 1.29 12.89
CA GLN A 63 3.02 1.81 13.22
C GLN A 63 3.98 1.66 12.04
N LEU A 64 3.93 0.53 11.36
CA LEU A 64 4.76 0.33 10.17
C LEU A 64 4.41 1.35 9.08
N PHE A 65 3.12 1.56 8.85
CA PHE A 65 2.66 2.53 7.85
C PHE A 65 3.19 3.93 8.17
N ASP A 66 3.08 4.35 9.43
CA ASP A 66 3.57 5.67 9.83
C ASP A 66 5.09 5.78 9.63
N LEU A 67 5.82 4.74 10.00
CA LEU A 67 7.27 4.73 9.86
C LEU A 67 7.69 4.81 8.38
N LEU A 68 7.03 4.04 7.52
CA LEU A 68 7.35 4.06 6.09
C LEU A 68 7.02 5.42 5.50
N SER A 69 5.92 6.04 5.93
CA SER A 69 5.56 7.38 5.47
C SER A 69 6.63 8.39 5.86
N GLU A 70 7.15 8.30 7.08
CA GLU A 70 8.22 9.18 7.54
C GLU A 70 9.49 8.99 6.73
N ARG A 71 9.73 7.78 6.24
CA ARG A 71 10.92 7.48 5.44
C ARG A 71 10.73 7.79 3.96
N GLY A 72 9.58 8.36 3.61
CA GLY A 72 9.31 8.74 2.23
C GLY A 72 8.92 7.60 1.32
N SER A 73 8.44 6.50 1.88
CA SER A 73 7.96 5.38 1.05
C SER A 73 6.82 5.82 0.17
N ARG A 74 6.85 5.41 -1.09
CA ARG A 74 5.79 5.71 -2.05
C ARG A 74 4.96 4.47 -2.37
N LEU A 75 5.23 3.37 -1.69
CA LEU A 75 4.55 2.12 -1.92
C LEU A 75 3.09 2.24 -1.47
N PRO A 76 2.11 1.99 -2.35
CA PRO A 76 0.71 2.03 -1.93
C PRO A 76 0.45 0.93 -0.91
N VAL A 77 -0.34 1.25 0.11
CA VAL A 77 -0.63 0.33 1.22
C VAL A 77 -2.10 -0.02 1.22
N ILE A 78 -2.40 -1.31 1.24
CA ILE A 78 -3.75 -1.83 1.43
C ILE A 78 -3.76 -2.54 2.77
N PHE A 79 -4.60 -2.07 3.69
CA PHE A 79 -4.71 -2.69 5.00
C PHE A 79 -5.68 -3.87 4.98
N LEU A 80 -5.33 -4.92 5.70
CA LEU A 80 -6.25 -6.00 6.03
C LEU A 80 -6.75 -5.75 7.44
N SER A 81 -8.05 -5.58 7.60
CA SER A 81 -8.63 -5.14 8.86
C SER A 81 -9.59 -6.18 9.39
N GLY A 82 -9.45 -6.54 10.67
CA GLY A 82 -10.49 -7.27 11.36
C GLY A 82 -11.69 -6.38 11.60
N HIS A 83 -12.83 -7.00 11.93
CA HIS A 83 -14.08 -6.24 12.07
C HIS A 83 -13.95 -5.09 13.06
N GLY A 84 -13.31 -5.32 14.19
CA GLY A 84 -13.19 -4.30 15.23
C GLY A 84 -12.19 -3.19 14.90
N ASP A 85 -11.44 -3.32 13.83
CA ASP A 85 -10.38 -2.38 13.48
C ASP A 85 -10.73 -1.49 12.30
N ILE A 86 -11.95 -1.55 11.80
CA ILE A 86 -12.37 -0.75 10.65
C ILE A 86 -12.15 0.75 10.87
N PRO A 87 -12.48 1.33 12.05
CA PRO A 87 -12.20 2.76 12.25
C PRO A 87 -10.72 3.10 12.11
N LEU A 88 -9.83 2.20 12.54
CA LEU A 88 -8.39 2.41 12.41
C LEU A 88 -7.97 2.37 10.94
N ALA A 89 -8.53 1.44 10.17
CA ALA A 89 -8.24 1.34 8.75
C ALA A 89 -8.73 2.56 7.99
N VAL A 90 -9.92 3.05 8.32
CA VAL A 90 -10.47 4.25 7.70
C VAL A 90 -9.57 5.45 7.99
N ALA A 91 -9.11 5.58 9.23
CA ALA A 91 -8.19 6.66 9.59
C ALA A 91 -6.89 6.57 8.80
N ALA A 92 -6.38 5.35 8.58
CA ALA A 92 -5.16 5.16 7.81
C ALA A 92 -5.34 5.59 6.36
N VAL A 93 -6.50 5.28 5.76
CA VAL A 93 -6.77 5.71 4.38
C VAL A 93 -6.79 7.23 4.30
N LYS A 94 -7.36 7.90 5.31
CA LYS A 94 -7.35 9.36 5.35
C LYS A 94 -5.95 9.93 5.48
N LYS A 95 -5.01 9.15 6.01
CA LYS A 95 -3.62 9.58 6.17
C LYS A 95 -2.75 9.19 4.98
N GLY A 96 -3.32 8.57 3.96
CA GLY A 96 -2.60 8.29 2.74
C GLY A 96 -2.50 6.82 2.34
N ALA A 97 -3.04 5.90 3.13
CA ALA A 97 -3.09 4.50 2.70
C ALA A 97 -3.98 4.41 1.45
N PHE A 98 -3.69 3.45 0.58
CA PHE A 98 -4.41 3.35 -0.67
C PHE A 98 -5.85 2.87 -0.46
N ASP A 99 -6.02 1.85 0.39
CA ASP A 99 -7.34 1.28 0.63
C ASP A 99 -7.27 0.32 1.82
N PHE A 100 -8.40 -0.27 2.16
CA PHE A 100 -8.43 -1.36 3.15
C PHE A 100 -9.46 -2.41 2.72
N VAL A 101 -9.29 -3.62 3.22
CA VAL A 101 -10.21 -4.73 2.98
C VAL A 101 -10.46 -5.42 4.31
N GLU A 102 -11.71 -5.72 4.60
CA GLU A 102 -12.09 -6.36 5.86
C GLU A 102 -11.91 -7.88 5.77
N LYS A 103 -11.40 -8.49 6.84
CA LYS A 103 -11.33 -9.94 6.98
C LYS A 103 -12.66 -10.46 7.55
N PRO A 104 -13.17 -11.58 7.08
CA PRO A 104 -12.71 -12.38 5.95
C PRO A 104 -12.98 -11.66 4.64
N PHE A 105 -12.02 -11.71 3.74
CA PHE A 105 -12.12 -10.95 2.49
C PHE A 105 -12.61 -11.82 1.35
N ASN A 106 -13.17 -11.14 0.36
CA ASN A 106 -13.51 -11.75 -0.92
C ASN A 106 -12.26 -11.73 -1.79
N ASP A 107 -11.88 -12.90 -2.33
CA ASP A 107 -10.63 -13.01 -3.08
C ASP A 107 -10.59 -12.06 -4.28
N ASN A 108 -11.67 -12.00 -5.03
CA ASN A 108 -11.70 -11.13 -6.22
C ASN A 108 -11.61 -9.67 -5.85
N GLU A 109 -12.27 -9.27 -4.77
CA GLU A 109 -12.23 -7.88 -4.31
C GLU A 109 -10.81 -7.50 -3.90
N LEU A 110 -10.15 -8.37 -3.15
CA LEU A 110 -8.78 -8.09 -2.71
C LEU A 110 -7.83 -8.00 -3.89
N VAL A 111 -7.92 -8.95 -4.82
CA VAL A 111 -7.05 -8.94 -6.00
C VAL A 111 -7.28 -7.69 -6.83
N ASP A 112 -8.54 -7.28 -7.01
CA ASP A 112 -8.85 -6.04 -7.73
C ASP A 112 -8.15 -4.84 -7.11
N ARG A 113 -8.21 -4.72 -5.79
CA ARG A 113 -7.60 -3.60 -5.11
C ARG A 113 -6.08 -3.64 -5.19
N VAL A 114 -5.50 -4.83 -5.10
CA VAL A 114 -4.05 -5.00 -5.24
C VAL A 114 -3.62 -4.59 -6.65
N ILE A 115 -4.33 -5.05 -7.66
CA ILE A 115 -3.99 -4.71 -9.04
C ILE A 115 -4.10 -3.20 -9.26
N ARG A 116 -5.16 -2.56 -8.73
CA ARG A 116 -5.30 -1.11 -8.84
C ARG A 116 -4.17 -0.38 -8.15
N ALA A 117 -3.77 -0.86 -6.98
CA ALA A 117 -2.66 -0.24 -6.25
C ALA A 117 -1.36 -0.37 -7.05
N MET A 118 -1.11 -1.55 -7.63
CA MET A 118 0.08 -1.76 -8.42
C MET A 118 0.09 -0.91 -9.68
N GLN A 119 -1.07 -0.74 -10.31
CA GLN A 119 -1.20 0.14 -11.46
C GLN A 119 -0.96 1.60 -11.07
N PHE A 120 -1.46 2.00 -9.92
CA PHE A 120 -1.23 3.35 -9.42
C PHE A 120 0.27 3.57 -9.18
N ASP A 121 0.93 2.61 -8.56
CA ASP A 121 2.37 2.69 -8.35
C ASP A 121 3.14 2.77 -9.66
N ALA A 122 2.73 1.96 -10.64
CA ALA A 122 3.39 1.94 -11.94
C ALA A 122 3.19 3.26 -12.71
N SER A 123 2.07 3.93 -12.49
CA SER A 123 1.78 5.19 -13.16
C SER A 123 2.61 6.34 -12.61
N ARG A 124 3.16 6.19 -11.41
CA ARG A 124 4.03 7.22 -10.81
C ARG A 124 5.46 6.94 -11.23
N LYS A 125 6.06 7.90 -11.88
CA LYS A 125 7.44 7.74 -12.33
C LYS A 125 8.38 7.78 -11.13
N ALA A 126 9.41 6.97 -11.20
CA ALA A 126 10.45 7.01 -10.19
C ALA A 126 11.06 8.42 -10.16
N PRO A 127 11.38 8.93 -8.97
CA PRO A 127 12.03 10.25 -8.88
C PRO A 127 13.39 10.19 -9.58
N GLY A 128 13.56 11.04 -10.55
CA GLY A 128 14.84 11.29 -11.20
C GLY A 128 15.00 12.78 -11.25
N PRO A 129 16.08 13.26 -11.81
CA PRO A 129 16.29 14.71 -11.86
C PRO A 129 15.12 15.46 -12.46
N ASN A 130 14.60 14.97 -13.55
CA ASN A 130 13.47 15.63 -14.22
C ASN A 130 12.17 15.40 -13.45
N ALA A 131 11.98 14.20 -12.93
CA ALA A 131 10.78 13.89 -12.19
C ALA A 131 10.72 14.70 -10.89
N ALA A 132 11.85 14.88 -10.24
CA ALA A 132 11.89 15.69 -9.02
C ALA A 132 11.53 17.13 -9.31
N ALA A 133 12.05 17.69 -10.38
CA ALA A 133 11.71 19.05 -10.76
C ALA A 133 10.23 19.16 -11.13
N THR A 134 9.72 18.12 -11.77
CA THR A 134 8.33 18.08 -12.17
C THR A 134 7.41 17.95 -10.98
N THR A 135 7.80 17.11 -10.04
CA THR A 135 6.97 16.84 -8.87
C THR A 135 6.78 18.07 -8.02
N ALA A 136 7.68 18.98 -8.07
CA ALA A 136 7.54 20.21 -7.31
C ALA A 136 6.28 20.93 -7.67
N ARG A 137 5.61 20.58 -8.73
CA ARG A 137 4.39 21.24 -9.15
C ARG A 137 3.18 20.39 -9.08
N LEU A 138 3.32 19.27 -8.77
CA LEU A 138 2.14 18.49 -8.86
C LEU A 138 1.41 18.23 -7.61
N ASN A 139 1.60 18.02 -7.55
CA ASN A 139 1.02 17.62 -6.86
C ASN A 139 0.15 17.50 -6.82
N LEU A 140 0.10 17.34 -7.33
CA LEU A 140 -0.62 17.30 -7.47
C LEU A 140 -1.27 16.61 -7.64
N LEU A 141 -1.66 16.04 -7.67
CA LEU A 141 -2.28 15.69 -7.67
C LEU A 141 -2.89 15.01 -8.01
N THR A 142 -3.15 14.42 -7.77
CA THR A 142 -3.66 14.05 -7.85
C THR A 142 -4.60 13.70 -8.20
N PRO A 143 -4.78 13.09 -8.58
CA PRO A 143 -5.79 13.21 -8.70
C PRO A 143 -6.69 12.68 -8.12
N ARG A 144 -6.89 12.23 -7.42
CA ARG A 144 -7.49 12.24 -6.68
C ARG A 144 -7.12 12.76 -5.79
N GLU A 145 -6.23 13.03 -5.81
CA GLU A 145 -5.71 13.97 -5.22
C GLU A 145 -5.56 14.57 -5.73
N ARG A 146 -5.61 14.07 -6.53
CA ARG A 146 -5.57 14.81 -6.89
C ARG A 146 -6.50 14.59 -7.32
N GLU A 147 -7.02 13.66 -7.47
CA GLU A 147 -7.80 13.67 -7.47
C GLU A 147 -8.14 13.46 -6.49
N VAL A 148 -7.82 13.00 -5.91
CA VAL A 148 -7.81 13.26 -4.86
C VAL A 148 -6.93 13.94 -4.52
N ARG A 149 -6.22 14.12 -4.71
CA ARG A 149 -5.50 14.99 -4.52
C ARG A 149 -5.58 15.60 -5.21
N ALA A 150 -5.77 14.92 -5.92
CA ALA A 150 -5.84 15.60 -6.46
C ALA A 150 -6.86 15.67 -6.63
N LYS A 151 -7.34 15.01 -6.31
CA LYS A 151 -8.04 15.43 -6.11
C LYS A 151 -8.10 15.92 -5.27
N LEU A 152 -7.56 15.76 -4.87
CA LEU A 152 -7.28 16.51 -4.19
C LEU A 152 -6.81 17.21 -4.55
N ALA A 153 -6.37 16.82 -5.09
CA ALA A 153 -5.77 17.61 -5.29
C ALA A 153 -6.24 18.08 -6.01
N ARG A 154 -6.51 17.85 -6.37
CA ARG A 154 -6.73 18.52 -6.82
C ARG A 154 -7.17 19.00 -6.70
N GLY A 155 -7.09 18.28 -6.55
CA GLY A 155 -7.11 18.85 -6.26
C GLY A 155 -7.23 19.23 -6.43
N LYS A 156 -7.12 19.26 -6.29
CA LYS A 156 -6.99 19.75 -6.31
C LYS A 156 -6.99 20.09 -6.82
N LEU A 157 -6.88 19.57 -6.95
CA LEU A 157 -6.68 20.09 -7.25
C LEU A 157 -6.90 20.42 -7.70
N ASN A 158 -6.98 20.16 -7.87
CA ASN A 158 -6.99 20.68 -8.09
C ASN A 158 -6.99 21.00 -8.30
N LYS A 159 -6.84 20.47 -8.24
CA LYS A 159 -6.64 20.81 -8.26
C LYS A 159 -6.58 21.14 -8.24
#